data_a193c5a26fb846e24fea22844148f3f7
#
_entry.id   a193c5a26fb846e24fea22844148f3f7
#
_cell.length_a   1.000
_cell.length_b   1.000
_cell.length_c   1.000
_cell.angle_alpha   90.00
_cell.angle_beta   90.00
_cell.angle_gamma   90.00
#
_symmetry.space_group_name_H-M   'P 1'
#
loop_
_entity.id
_entity.type
_entity.pdbx_description
1 polymer ?
#
loop_
_entity_poly.entity_id
_entity_poly.type
_entity_poly.pdbx_seq_one_letter_code
_entity_poly.pdbx_strand_id
1 'polypeptide(L)'
;MRFQPSETRKRSNDLGEDWDCEAMTLLPSVSVILNVKNGAQYLEESLQSVVNQDHRPCEILVVDNESTDETESIARKFLSQRVRFISNHPPLGISSSRNLGIQLARGELLAFTSHDDIWVQHKLRKQAQRFAARPELDYCIALVRPFLDRSISLPPAGFRPELVGAEVPGYLAETLVARPRAFERAGNFDTSFPQGEDTEWYARARDVGLKMEMIDEVLVHKRLHGNSTTYSAARAQQWRVAVLRVVKQTLERRRTLE
;
A
#
# COMPACT_ATOMS: atom_id res chain seq x y z
N MET A 1 -11.18 31.02 44.65
CA MET A 1 -11.62 29.63 44.57
C MET A 1 -10.64 28.91 43.62
N ARG A 2 -9.78 28.03 44.17
CA ARG A 2 -8.81 27.24 43.38
C ARG A 2 -9.47 25.89 43.07
N PHE A 3 -9.59 25.53 41.82
CA PHE A 3 -10.00 24.18 41.42
C PHE A 3 -8.79 23.25 41.57
N GLN A 4 -8.95 22.20 42.38
CA GLN A 4 -8.06 21.05 42.40
C GLN A 4 -8.49 20.02 41.34
N PRO A 5 -7.53 19.34 40.66
CA PRO A 5 -7.88 18.26 39.72
C PRO A 5 -8.29 17.01 40.48
N SER A 6 -9.38 16.39 40.02
CA SER A 6 -9.95 15.18 40.56
C SER A 6 -9.04 13.97 40.35
N GLU A 7 -8.82 13.21 41.41
CA GLU A 7 -8.13 11.92 41.45
C GLU A 7 -8.76 10.89 40.50
N THR A 8 -7.96 10.32 39.62
CA THR A 8 -8.32 9.16 38.81
C THR A 8 -8.46 7.94 39.70
N ARG A 9 -9.68 7.44 39.87
CA ARG A 9 -10.02 6.22 40.60
C ARG A 9 -9.50 5.00 39.85
N LYS A 10 -8.45 4.34 40.35
CA LYS A 10 -8.03 3.00 39.93
C LYS A 10 -9.13 1.99 40.34
N ARG A 11 -9.63 1.21 39.40
CA ARG A 11 -10.46 0.03 39.66
C ARG A 11 -9.58 -1.21 39.49
N SER A 12 -9.26 -1.92 40.55
CA SER A 12 -8.66 -3.25 40.51
C SER A 12 -9.77 -4.32 40.45
N ASN A 13 -9.53 -5.40 39.72
CA ASN A 13 -10.37 -6.61 39.84
C ASN A 13 -9.77 -7.57 40.84
N ASP A 14 -10.56 -8.56 41.27
CA ASP A 14 -10.22 -9.53 42.33
C ASP A 14 -9.04 -10.46 42.02
N LEU A 15 -8.32 -10.28 40.88
CA LEU A 15 -7.19 -11.10 40.46
C LEU A 15 -5.83 -10.37 40.50
N GLY A 16 -5.80 -9.11 40.97
CA GLY A 16 -4.55 -8.39 41.20
C GLY A 16 -3.73 -8.03 39.95
N GLU A 17 -4.31 -8.09 38.78
CA GLU A 17 -3.67 -7.64 37.53
C GLU A 17 -3.94 -6.16 37.36
N ASP A 18 -2.89 -5.33 37.46
CA ASP A 18 -2.90 -3.92 37.06
C ASP A 18 -3.02 -3.85 35.55
N TRP A 19 -4.24 -3.65 35.04
CA TRP A 19 -4.43 -3.23 33.67
C TRP A 19 -4.03 -1.76 33.58
N ASP A 20 -2.82 -1.50 33.11
CA ASP A 20 -2.46 -0.18 32.65
C ASP A 20 -3.46 0.22 31.56
N CYS A 21 -4.39 1.08 31.96
CA CYS A 21 -5.28 1.77 31.02
C CYS A 21 -4.42 2.81 30.29
N GLU A 22 -3.42 2.33 29.49
CA GLU A 22 -2.83 3.15 28.46
C GLU A 22 -4.00 3.66 27.62
N ALA A 23 -4.14 4.95 27.55
CA ALA A 23 -5.14 5.62 26.73
C ALA A 23 -5.12 4.92 25.38
N MET A 24 -6.18 4.17 25.04
CA MET A 24 -6.32 3.54 23.72
C MET A 24 -6.26 4.68 22.70
N THR A 25 -5.05 4.98 22.26
CA THR A 25 -4.85 5.94 21.17
C THR A 25 -5.59 5.32 19.98
N LEU A 26 -6.71 5.93 19.59
CA LEU A 26 -7.45 5.51 18.42
C LEU A 26 -6.50 5.56 17.23
N LEU A 27 -6.20 4.38 16.67
CA LEU A 27 -5.36 4.32 15.48
C LEU A 27 -6.04 5.06 14.32
N PRO A 28 -5.29 5.79 13.50
CA PRO A 28 -5.85 6.52 12.37
C PRO A 28 -6.56 5.58 11.40
N SER A 29 -7.67 6.04 10.86
CA SER A 29 -8.48 5.31 9.87
C SER A 29 -7.71 5.14 8.57
N VAL A 30 -7.87 3.97 7.91
CA VAL A 30 -7.15 3.64 6.68
C VAL A 30 -8.13 3.38 5.54
N SER A 31 -7.98 4.08 4.42
CA SER A 31 -8.56 3.70 3.13
C SER A 31 -7.58 2.81 2.38
N VAL A 32 -8.04 1.66 1.92
CA VAL A 32 -7.24 0.76 1.07
C VAL A 32 -7.65 0.95 -0.38
N ILE A 33 -6.66 1.18 -1.25
CA ILE A 33 -6.82 1.34 -2.69
C ILE A 33 -6.25 0.09 -3.36
N LEU A 34 -7.13 -0.73 -3.93
CA LEU A 34 -6.80 -1.93 -4.68
C LEU A 34 -7.05 -1.68 -6.15
N ASN A 35 -5.98 -1.62 -6.93
CA ASN A 35 -6.08 -1.54 -8.38
C ASN A 35 -6.14 -2.94 -9.00
N VAL A 36 -7.00 -3.13 -10.00
CA VAL A 36 -7.17 -4.41 -10.68
C VAL A 36 -7.37 -4.23 -12.17
N LYS A 37 -6.87 -5.17 -12.95
CA LYS A 37 -7.22 -5.44 -14.35
C LYS A 37 -7.10 -6.92 -14.61
N ASN A 38 -8.23 -7.57 -15.03
CA ASN A 38 -8.30 -8.99 -15.30
C ASN A 38 -7.72 -9.83 -14.14
N GLY A 39 -8.25 -9.58 -12.94
CA GLY A 39 -7.73 -10.13 -11.69
C GLY A 39 -8.49 -11.34 -11.17
N ALA A 40 -9.44 -11.93 -11.93
CA ALA A 40 -10.35 -12.96 -11.45
C ALA A 40 -9.65 -14.12 -10.73
N GLN A 41 -8.44 -14.49 -11.16
CA GLN A 41 -7.70 -15.62 -10.61
C GLN A 41 -7.26 -15.42 -9.15
N TYR A 42 -6.91 -14.17 -8.74
CA TYR A 42 -6.26 -13.92 -7.45
C TYR A 42 -7.01 -12.92 -6.57
N LEU A 43 -7.94 -12.15 -7.14
CA LEU A 43 -8.62 -11.04 -6.47
C LEU A 43 -9.33 -11.47 -5.17
N GLU A 44 -9.94 -12.64 -5.15
CA GLU A 44 -10.68 -13.14 -3.97
C GLU A 44 -9.73 -13.33 -2.78
N GLU A 45 -8.58 -13.96 -2.99
CA GLU A 45 -7.57 -14.20 -1.96
C GLU A 45 -6.94 -12.86 -1.49
N SER A 46 -6.61 -11.97 -2.42
CA SER A 46 -6.08 -10.64 -2.11
C SER A 46 -7.08 -9.83 -1.28
N LEU A 47 -8.33 -9.71 -1.72
CA LEU A 47 -9.39 -9.00 -0.98
C LEU A 47 -9.62 -9.60 0.41
N GLN A 48 -9.64 -10.94 0.52
CA GLN A 48 -9.81 -11.60 1.80
C GLN A 48 -8.68 -11.24 2.78
N SER A 49 -7.43 -11.10 2.31
CA SER A 49 -6.30 -10.69 3.15
C SER A 49 -6.43 -9.25 3.67
N VAL A 50 -7.07 -8.38 2.89
CA VAL A 50 -7.34 -6.98 3.27
C VAL A 50 -8.54 -6.89 4.23
N VAL A 51 -9.60 -7.61 3.96
CA VAL A 51 -10.81 -7.63 4.81
C VAL A 51 -10.52 -8.20 6.20
N ASN A 52 -9.62 -9.18 6.27
CA ASN A 52 -9.23 -9.87 7.51
C ASN A 52 -8.13 -9.13 8.31
N GLN A 53 -7.82 -7.88 7.97
CA GLN A 53 -6.88 -7.10 8.78
C GLN A 53 -7.40 -6.89 10.21
N ASP A 54 -6.54 -7.04 11.22
CA ASP A 54 -6.87 -6.82 12.63
C ASP A 54 -7.17 -5.35 12.95
N HIS A 55 -6.53 -4.40 12.24
CA HIS A 55 -6.98 -3.02 12.15
C HIS A 55 -7.79 -2.87 10.86
N ARG A 56 -9.11 -2.99 10.98
CA ARG A 56 -10.02 -3.01 9.82
C ARG A 56 -9.99 -1.68 9.08
N PRO A 57 -9.82 -1.69 7.75
CA PRO A 57 -9.90 -0.47 6.95
C PRO A 57 -11.30 0.18 7.08
N CYS A 58 -11.36 1.51 6.99
CA CYS A 58 -12.63 2.23 6.97
C CYS A 58 -13.37 2.02 5.64
N GLU A 59 -12.62 1.81 4.56
CA GLU A 59 -13.12 1.43 3.23
C GLU A 59 -12.04 0.72 2.42
N ILE A 60 -12.46 -0.05 1.43
CA ILE A 60 -11.61 -0.70 0.42
C ILE A 60 -12.13 -0.28 -0.95
N LEU A 61 -11.34 0.47 -1.69
CA LEU A 61 -11.66 0.97 -3.02
C LEU A 61 -11.05 0.02 -4.06
N VAL A 62 -11.86 -0.84 -4.66
CA VAL A 62 -11.45 -1.69 -5.77
C VAL A 62 -11.62 -0.88 -7.05
N VAL A 63 -10.50 -0.39 -7.59
CA VAL A 63 -10.49 0.42 -8.82
C VAL A 63 -10.16 -0.48 -10.00
N ASP A 64 -11.18 -0.80 -10.75
CA ASP A 64 -11.08 -1.65 -11.95
C ASP A 64 -10.69 -0.85 -13.18
N ASN A 65 -9.61 -1.27 -13.81
CA ASN A 65 -9.09 -0.64 -15.03
C ASN A 65 -9.60 -1.36 -16.28
N GLU A 66 -10.94 -1.50 -16.39
CA GLU A 66 -11.63 -2.10 -17.52
C GLU A 66 -11.31 -3.61 -17.70
N SER A 67 -11.60 -4.39 -16.67
CA SER A 67 -11.52 -5.86 -16.75
C SER A 67 -12.60 -6.43 -17.64
N THR A 68 -12.28 -7.53 -18.33
CA THR A 68 -13.17 -8.26 -19.24
C THR A 68 -13.45 -9.67 -18.76
N ASP A 69 -12.87 -10.05 -17.62
CA ASP A 69 -13.08 -11.33 -16.94
C ASP A 69 -14.08 -11.21 -15.77
N GLU A 70 -14.11 -12.17 -14.88
CA GLU A 70 -15.03 -12.22 -13.73
C GLU A 70 -14.63 -11.31 -12.56
N THR A 71 -13.67 -10.38 -12.75
CA THR A 71 -13.17 -9.47 -11.71
C THR A 71 -14.29 -8.75 -10.98
N GLU A 72 -15.23 -8.13 -11.71
CA GLU A 72 -16.33 -7.39 -11.11
C GLU A 72 -17.24 -8.29 -10.26
N SER A 73 -17.60 -9.47 -10.77
CA SER A 73 -18.47 -10.41 -10.07
C SER A 73 -17.85 -10.89 -8.75
N ILE A 74 -16.52 -11.09 -8.73
CA ILE A 74 -15.77 -11.45 -7.53
C ILE A 74 -15.75 -10.28 -6.53
N ALA A 75 -15.40 -9.08 -6.97
CA ALA A 75 -15.37 -7.91 -6.10
C ALA A 75 -16.73 -7.62 -5.45
N ARG A 76 -17.83 -7.82 -6.19
CA ARG A 76 -19.20 -7.63 -5.71
C ARG A 76 -19.60 -8.55 -4.55
N LYS A 77 -18.97 -9.73 -4.38
CA LYS A 77 -19.19 -10.60 -3.21
C LYS A 77 -18.76 -9.94 -1.89
N PHE A 78 -17.89 -8.93 -1.93
CA PHE A 78 -17.32 -8.24 -0.78
C PHE A 78 -17.98 -6.90 -0.46
N LEU A 79 -18.99 -6.45 -1.17
CA LEU A 79 -19.61 -5.12 -0.98
C LEU A 79 -20.13 -4.88 0.45
N SER A 80 -20.60 -5.92 1.15
CA SER A 80 -21.04 -5.83 2.55
C SER A 80 -19.88 -5.62 3.54
N GLN A 81 -18.63 -5.74 3.10
CA GLN A 81 -17.42 -5.67 3.91
C GLN A 81 -16.65 -4.36 3.71
N ARG A 82 -17.37 -3.25 3.50
CA ARG A 82 -16.82 -1.90 3.24
C ARG A 82 -16.04 -1.78 1.92
N VAL A 83 -16.25 -2.70 1.00
CA VAL A 83 -15.69 -2.66 -0.35
C VAL A 83 -16.58 -1.81 -1.25
N ARG A 84 -15.94 -0.93 -2.03
CA ARG A 84 -16.58 -0.15 -3.10
C ARG A 84 -15.90 -0.52 -4.41
N PHE A 85 -16.68 -0.98 -5.38
CA PHE A 85 -16.20 -1.25 -6.73
C PHE A 85 -16.33 0.02 -7.58
N ILE A 86 -15.26 0.42 -8.24
CA ILE A 86 -15.14 1.65 -9.03
C ILE A 86 -14.60 1.27 -10.40
N SER A 87 -15.38 1.49 -11.44
CA SER A 87 -14.95 1.30 -12.82
C SER A 87 -14.21 2.56 -13.31
N ASN A 88 -13.00 2.36 -13.83
CA ASN A 88 -12.17 3.43 -14.38
C ASN A 88 -12.27 3.41 -15.92
N HIS A 89 -13.15 4.25 -16.46
CA HIS A 89 -13.36 4.41 -17.91
C HIS A 89 -13.01 5.83 -18.37
N PRO A 90 -12.28 5.98 -19.49
CA PRO A 90 -11.52 4.96 -20.21
C PRO A 90 -10.35 4.42 -19.37
N PRO A 91 -9.78 3.24 -19.72
CA PRO A 91 -8.68 2.64 -18.96
C PRO A 91 -7.42 3.51 -19.12
N LEU A 92 -6.99 4.13 -18.04
CA LEU A 92 -5.88 5.09 -18.03
C LEU A 92 -4.58 4.53 -17.42
N GLY A 93 -4.56 3.22 -17.09
CA GLY A 93 -3.40 2.54 -16.51
C GLY A 93 -3.36 2.58 -14.98
N ILE A 94 -2.32 1.95 -14.41
CA ILE A 94 -2.19 1.71 -12.97
C ILE A 94 -2.08 3.01 -12.16
N SER A 95 -1.30 3.97 -12.63
CA SER A 95 -1.12 5.28 -11.96
C SER A 95 -2.43 6.03 -11.84
N SER A 96 -3.22 6.08 -12.93
CA SER A 96 -4.53 6.74 -12.94
C SER A 96 -5.54 6.04 -12.02
N SER A 97 -5.54 4.69 -11.99
CA SER A 97 -6.40 3.94 -11.07
C SER A 97 -6.04 4.23 -9.60
N ARG A 98 -4.75 4.28 -9.25
CA ARG A 98 -4.30 4.68 -7.92
C ARG A 98 -4.67 6.12 -7.59
N ASN A 99 -4.48 7.04 -8.53
CA ASN A 99 -4.81 8.47 -8.36
C ASN A 99 -6.32 8.68 -8.16
N LEU A 100 -7.16 7.94 -8.89
CA LEU A 100 -8.61 7.95 -8.67
C LEU A 100 -8.95 7.43 -7.26
N GLY A 101 -8.28 6.35 -6.82
CA GLY A 101 -8.42 5.85 -5.45
C GLY A 101 -8.02 6.89 -4.40
N ILE A 102 -6.89 7.60 -4.59
CA ILE A 102 -6.45 8.68 -3.70
C ILE A 102 -7.52 9.78 -3.61
N GLN A 103 -8.09 10.19 -4.74
CA GLN A 103 -9.11 11.23 -4.81
C GLN A 103 -10.41 10.84 -4.08
N LEU A 104 -10.79 9.56 -4.10
CA LEU A 104 -12.03 9.05 -3.54
C LEU A 104 -11.91 8.58 -2.09
N ALA A 105 -10.70 8.43 -1.59
CA ALA A 105 -10.40 7.94 -0.26
C ALA A 105 -10.80 8.94 0.83
N ARG A 106 -11.25 8.39 1.99
CA ARG A 106 -11.76 9.18 3.13
C ARG A 106 -10.97 8.94 4.42
N GLY A 107 -10.07 7.95 4.41
CA GLY A 107 -9.22 7.61 5.56
C GLY A 107 -8.16 8.66 5.83
N GLU A 108 -7.72 8.73 7.08
CA GLU A 108 -6.58 9.55 7.51
C GLU A 108 -5.26 9.04 6.93
N LEU A 109 -5.24 7.76 6.55
CA LEU A 109 -4.12 7.10 5.88
C LEU A 109 -4.61 6.41 4.61
N LEU A 110 -3.72 6.36 3.61
CA LEU A 110 -3.91 5.71 2.33
C LEU A 110 -2.97 4.51 2.25
N ALA A 111 -3.50 3.33 2.01
CA ALA A 111 -2.75 2.10 1.78
C ALA A 111 -3.04 1.57 0.38
N PHE A 112 -2.06 0.94 -0.26
CA PHE A 112 -2.19 0.46 -1.63
C PHE A 112 -1.92 -1.05 -1.71
N THR A 113 -2.65 -1.73 -2.59
CA THR A 113 -2.42 -3.14 -2.91
C THR A 113 -2.76 -3.44 -4.36
N SER A 114 -2.29 -4.59 -4.84
CA SER A 114 -2.66 -5.17 -6.12
C SER A 114 -3.63 -6.35 -5.91
N HIS A 115 -4.27 -6.78 -6.98
CA HIS A 115 -5.23 -7.89 -6.96
C HIS A 115 -4.59 -9.28 -6.76
N ASP A 116 -3.26 -9.39 -6.80
CA ASP A 116 -2.49 -10.64 -6.80
C ASP A 116 -1.59 -10.82 -5.57
N ASP A 117 -1.47 -9.80 -4.72
CA ASP A 117 -0.63 -9.85 -3.52
C ASP A 117 -1.43 -10.17 -2.25
N ILE A 118 -0.75 -10.68 -1.24
CA ILE A 118 -1.36 -11.08 0.04
C ILE A 118 -0.75 -10.24 1.17
N TRP A 119 -1.60 -9.63 1.98
CA TRP A 119 -1.20 -8.90 3.17
C TRP A 119 -1.14 -9.80 4.40
N VAL A 120 -0.14 -9.59 5.23
CA VAL A 120 -0.09 -10.18 6.58
C VAL A 120 -1.18 -9.53 7.44
N GLN A 121 -1.87 -10.32 8.27
CA GLN A 121 -3.07 -9.91 9.02
C GLN A 121 -2.88 -8.64 9.86
N HIS A 122 -1.70 -8.41 10.39
CA HIS A 122 -1.41 -7.25 11.25
C HIS A 122 -0.73 -6.07 10.53
N LYS A 123 -0.71 -6.06 9.19
CA LYS A 123 -0.05 -5.02 8.40
C LYS A 123 -0.58 -3.62 8.73
N LEU A 124 -1.89 -3.41 8.62
CA LEU A 124 -2.47 -2.09 8.83
C LEU A 124 -2.31 -1.62 10.28
N ARG A 125 -2.45 -2.50 11.26
CA ARG A 125 -2.23 -2.16 12.67
C ARG A 125 -0.80 -1.71 12.91
N LYS A 126 0.19 -2.47 12.46
CA LYS A 126 1.61 -2.12 12.62
C LYS A 126 1.94 -0.77 11.99
N GLN A 127 1.47 -0.52 10.77
CA GLN A 127 1.72 0.74 10.08
C GLN A 127 0.95 1.91 10.75
N ALA A 128 -0.33 1.75 11.08
CA ALA A 128 -1.12 2.79 11.74
C ALA A 128 -0.53 3.20 13.12
N GLN A 129 0.01 2.24 13.88
CA GLN A 129 0.72 2.52 15.13
C GLN A 129 1.92 3.45 14.94
N ARG A 130 2.67 3.32 13.81
CA ARG A 130 3.79 4.24 13.52
C ARG A 130 3.31 5.66 13.32
N PHE A 131 2.20 5.85 12.62
CA PHE A 131 1.62 7.18 12.43
C PHE A 131 1.02 7.78 13.70
N ALA A 132 0.45 6.94 14.58
CA ALA A 132 -0.04 7.39 15.88
C ALA A 132 1.12 7.86 16.78
N ALA A 133 2.24 7.12 16.79
CA ALA A 133 3.42 7.45 17.58
C ALA A 133 4.25 8.61 16.99
N ARG A 134 4.14 8.88 15.70
CA ARG A 134 4.95 9.86 14.96
C ARG A 134 4.09 10.75 14.07
N PRO A 135 3.51 11.82 14.61
CA PRO A 135 2.65 12.75 13.85
C PRO A 135 3.34 13.41 12.65
N GLU A 136 4.68 13.56 12.72
CA GLU A 136 5.50 14.11 11.64
C GLU A 136 5.73 13.14 10.47
N LEU A 137 5.46 11.84 10.66
CA LEU A 137 5.65 10.82 9.63
C LEU A 137 4.70 11.06 8.44
N ASP A 138 5.23 11.11 7.23
CA ASP A 138 4.47 11.33 6.00
C ASP A 138 4.07 10.00 5.35
N TYR A 139 4.99 9.03 5.31
CA TYR A 139 4.71 7.68 4.81
C TYR A 139 5.59 6.63 5.46
N CYS A 140 5.13 5.39 5.45
CA CYS A 140 5.93 4.23 5.83
C CYS A 140 5.79 3.11 4.80
N ILE A 141 6.83 2.29 4.72
CA ILE A 141 6.90 1.05 3.94
C ILE A 141 7.31 -0.11 4.86
N ALA A 142 7.28 -1.32 4.33
CA ALA A 142 7.68 -2.50 5.08
C ALA A 142 8.49 -3.45 4.20
N LEU A 143 9.01 -4.54 4.76
CA LEU A 143 9.61 -5.60 3.96
C LEU A 143 8.53 -6.34 3.16
N VAL A 144 8.94 -6.88 2.03
CA VAL A 144 8.14 -7.74 1.16
C VAL A 144 8.85 -9.09 0.98
N ARG A 145 8.08 -10.17 0.90
CA ARG A 145 8.60 -11.51 0.58
C ARG A 145 7.97 -11.99 -0.73
N PRO A 146 8.73 -12.03 -1.84
CA PRO A 146 8.25 -12.61 -3.10
C PRO A 146 8.09 -14.14 -2.97
N PHE A 147 7.03 -14.69 -3.55
CA PHE A 147 6.80 -16.13 -3.62
C PHE A 147 6.29 -16.55 -5.00
N LEU A 148 6.61 -17.78 -5.41
CA LEU A 148 6.10 -18.32 -6.68
C LEU A 148 4.66 -18.80 -6.50
N ASP A 149 3.80 -18.40 -7.43
CA ASP A 149 2.50 -19.03 -7.57
C ASP A 149 2.65 -20.50 -7.97
N ARG A 150 1.69 -21.33 -7.56
CA ARG A 150 1.70 -22.79 -7.85
C ARG A 150 1.67 -23.10 -9.34
N SER A 151 1.26 -22.16 -10.19
CA SER A 151 1.19 -22.32 -11.64
C SER A 151 2.54 -22.22 -12.35
N ILE A 152 3.60 -21.81 -11.64
CA ILE A 152 4.95 -21.65 -12.19
C ILE A 152 5.99 -22.29 -11.28
N SER A 153 7.04 -22.88 -11.87
CA SER A 153 8.17 -23.48 -11.16
C SER A 153 9.43 -22.60 -11.12
N LEU A 154 9.47 -21.57 -11.96
CA LEU A 154 10.56 -20.62 -12.06
C LEU A 154 10.02 -19.19 -12.03
N PRO A 155 10.77 -18.22 -11.48
CA PRO A 155 10.34 -16.84 -11.48
C PRO A 155 10.22 -16.30 -12.92
N PRO A 156 9.30 -15.34 -13.14
CA PRO A 156 9.15 -14.71 -14.45
C PRO A 156 10.43 -14.04 -14.93
N ALA A 157 10.57 -13.95 -16.26
CA ALA A 157 11.72 -13.29 -16.88
C ALA A 157 11.91 -11.85 -16.37
N GLY A 158 13.12 -11.52 -15.94
CA GLY A 158 13.47 -10.21 -15.38
C GLY A 158 13.40 -10.13 -13.85
N PHE A 159 12.85 -11.14 -13.17
CA PHE A 159 12.94 -11.26 -11.72
C PHE A 159 14.23 -12.00 -11.33
N ARG A 160 14.88 -11.56 -10.27
CA ARG A 160 16.09 -12.19 -9.74
C ARG A 160 15.73 -13.40 -8.87
N PRO A 161 16.10 -14.65 -9.30
CA PRO A 161 15.66 -15.88 -8.63
C PRO A 161 16.03 -15.95 -7.14
N GLU A 162 17.18 -15.38 -6.77
CA GLU A 162 17.67 -15.34 -5.39
C GLU A 162 16.80 -14.53 -4.42
N LEU A 163 15.89 -13.71 -4.95
CA LEU A 163 14.96 -12.94 -4.13
C LEU A 163 13.66 -13.69 -3.80
N VAL A 164 13.42 -14.86 -4.41
CA VAL A 164 12.24 -15.68 -4.08
C VAL A 164 12.38 -16.20 -2.64
N GLY A 165 11.40 -15.90 -1.80
CA GLY A 165 11.39 -16.23 -0.37
C GLY A 165 12.26 -15.33 0.52
N ALA A 166 13.09 -14.45 -0.06
CA ALA A 166 13.89 -13.51 0.70
C ALA A 166 13.05 -12.33 1.24
N GLU A 167 13.48 -11.78 2.36
CA GLU A 167 12.94 -10.54 2.91
C GLU A 167 13.68 -9.36 2.28
N VAL A 168 12.97 -8.55 1.53
CA VAL A 168 13.59 -7.43 0.81
C VAL A 168 12.87 -6.12 1.10
N PRO A 169 13.59 -4.97 1.07
CA PRO A 169 12.97 -3.66 1.21
C PRO A 169 11.84 -3.45 0.20
N GLY A 170 10.65 -3.12 0.69
CA GLY A 170 9.45 -3.01 -0.12
C GLY A 170 9.22 -1.61 -0.67
N TYR A 171 10.12 -1.09 -1.53
CA TYR A 171 9.87 0.14 -2.28
C TYR A 171 8.85 -0.10 -3.40
N LEU A 172 7.68 -0.58 -3.01
CA LEU A 172 6.54 -0.91 -3.86
C LEU A 172 5.29 -0.26 -3.29
N ALA A 173 4.34 0.09 -4.15
CA ALA A 173 3.09 0.67 -3.68
C ALA A 173 2.33 -0.25 -2.71
N GLU A 174 2.44 -1.56 -2.86
CA GLU A 174 1.75 -2.56 -2.03
C GLU A 174 2.18 -2.56 -0.56
N THR A 175 3.37 -2.03 -0.25
CA THR A 175 3.84 -1.83 1.14
C THR A 175 3.58 -0.43 1.66
N LEU A 176 3.31 0.53 0.78
CA LEU A 176 3.13 1.94 1.11
C LEU A 176 1.86 2.16 1.93
N VAL A 177 2.04 2.86 3.06
CA VAL A 177 0.97 3.59 3.73
C VAL A 177 1.42 5.03 3.90
N ALA A 178 0.56 5.99 3.57
CA ALA A 178 0.90 7.41 3.56
C ALA A 178 -0.24 8.28 4.07
N ARG A 179 0.09 9.43 4.63
CA ARG A 179 -0.90 10.50 4.86
C ARG A 179 -1.27 11.15 3.52
N PRO A 180 -2.51 11.63 3.32
CA PRO A 180 -2.90 12.37 2.11
C PRO A 180 -1.94 13.53 1.79
N ARG A 181 -1.47 14.26 2.81
CA ARG A 181 -0.51 15.36 2.65
C ARG A 181 0.80 14.95 1.96
N ALA A 182 1.18 13.66 1.98
CA ALA A 182 2.36 13.18 1.26
C ALA A 182 2.16 13.32 -0.26
N PHE A 183 0.95 13.03 -0.75
CA PHE A 183 0.58 13.20 -2.15
C PHE A 183 0.35 14.68 -2.52
N GLU A 184 -0.15 15.50 -1.59
CA GLU A 184 -0.25 16.96 -1.80
C GLU A 184 1.13 17.59 -1.98
N ARG A 185 2.15 17.16 -1.23
CA ARG A 185 3.50 17.71 -1.27
C ARG A 185 4.35 17.11 -2.40
N ALA A 186 4.34 15.80 -2.58
CA ALA A 186 5.12 15.12 -3.61
C ALA A 186 4.41 15.06 -4.98
N GLY A 187 3.10 15.32 -5.03
CA GLY A 187 2.24 15.06 -6.18
C GLY A 187 1.79 13.59 -6.24
N ASN A 188 0.76 13.33 -7.02
CA ASN A 188 0.22 12.00 -7.27
C ASN A 188 1.17 11.13 -8.11
N PHE A 189 0.84 9.86 -8.34
CA PHE A 189 1.60 9.00 -9.25
C PHE A 189 1.60 9.57 -10.67
N ASP A 190 2.77 9.64 -11.28
CA ASP A 190 2.91 10.19 -12.65
C ASP A 190 2.35 9.20 -13.68
N THR A 191 1.27 9.61 -14.36
CA THR A 191 0.57 8.80 -15.35
C THR A 191 1.38 8.61 -16.65
N SER A 192 2.46 9.36 -16.86
CA SER A 192 3.37 9.19 -17.99
C SER A 192 4.35 8.02 -17.82
N PHE A 193 4.36 7.38 -16.65
CA PHE A 193 5.13 6.17 -16.39
C PHE A 193 4.22 4.93 -16.54
N PRO A 194 4.41 4.11 -17.58
CA PRO A 194 3.67 2.87 -17.75
C PRO A 194 4.09 1.80 -16.74
N GLN A 195 5.28 1.97 -16.15
CA GLN A 195 5.86 1.14 -15.08
C GLN A 195 6.85 1.97 -14.26
N GLY A 196 7.06 1.58 -12.97
CA GLY A 196 7.99 2.25 -12.06
C GLY A 196 7.47 3.58 -11.54
N GLU A 197 6.18 3.80 -11.61
CA GLU A 197 5.48 4.97 -11.07
C GLU A 197 5.66 5.10 -9.57
N ASP A 198 5.77 3.98 -8.85
CA ASP A 198 6.09 3.94 -7.43
C ASP A 198 7.55 4.36 -7.17
N THR A 199 8.49 3.84 -7.93
CA THR A 199 9.91 4.22 -7.85
C THR A 199 10.09 5.72 -8.13
N GLU A 200 9.37 6.26 -9.11
CA GLU A 200 9.36 7.67 -9.42
C GLU A 200 8.77 8.49 -8.26
N TRP A 201 7.64 8.06 -7.72
CA TRP A 201 7.02 8.73 -6.58
C TRP A 201 7.93 8.75 -5.35
N TYR A 202 8.59 7.65 -5.00
CA TYR A 202 9.56 7.61 -3.89
C TYR A 202 10.74 8.55 -4.12
N ALA A 203 11.21 8.70 -5.36
CA ALA A 203 12.27 9.65 -5.68
C ALA A 203 11.81 11.10 -5.42
N ARG A 204 10.61 11.48 -5.88
CA ARG A 204 10.03 12.81 -5.60
C ARG A 204 9.77 13.03 -4.11
N ALA A 205 9.20 12.04 -3.42
CA ALA A 205 8.94 12.10 -1.99
C ALA A 205 10.22 12.43 -1.20
N ARG A 206 11.34 11.79 -1.57
CA ARG A 206 12.65 12.09 -0.98
C ARG A 206 13.14 13.50 -1.35
N ASP A 207 13.02 13.90 -2.62
CA ASP A 207 13.50 15.21 -3.09
C ASP A 207 12.77 16.37 -2.39
N VAL A 208 11.48 16.23 -2.06
CA VAL A 208 10.70 17.22 -1.29
C VAL A 208 10.79 17.05 0.23
N GLY A 209 11.67 16.17 0.70
CA GLY A 209 11.96 15.98 2.13
C GLY A 209 10.82 15.39 2.95
N LEU A 210 10.03 14.45 2.36
CA LEU A 210 9.04 13.71 3.15
C LEU A 210 9.70 12.82 4.20
N LYS A 211 9.09 12.73 5.37
CA LYS A 211 9.54 11.87 6.47
C LYS A 211 9.05 10.45 6.25
N MET A 212 10.00 9.52 6.17
CA MET A 212 9.74 8.09 5.89
C MET A 212 10.26 7.20 7.00
N GLU A 213 9.55 6.11 7.24
CA GLU A 213 10.00 4.99 8.06
C GLU A 213 9.85 3.66 7.31
N MET A 214 10.85 2.79 7.40
CA MET A 214 10.76 1.40 6.97
C MET A 214 10.53 0.51 8.19
N ILE A 215 9.46 -0.27 8.17
CA ILE A 215 9.21 -1.30 9.19
C ILE A 215 10.00 -2.54 8.80
N ASP A 216 10.88 -2.97 9.69
CA ASP A 216 11.74 -4.16 9.50
C ASP A 216 10.97 -5.45 9.80
N GLU A 217 9.88 -5.65 9.07
CA GLU A 217 8.99 -6.82 9.17
C GLU A 217 8.34 -7.06 7.80
N VAL A 218 8.20 -8.34 7.40
CA VAL A 218 7.48 -8.71 6.18
C VAL A 218 5.98 -8.51 6.40
N LEU A 219 5.40 -7.52 5.75
CA LEU A 219 3.97 -7.22 5.82
C LEU A 219 3.21 -7.51 4.52
N VAL A 220 3.93 -7.86 3.46
CA VAL A 220 3.35 -8.21 2.15
C VAL A 220 4.04 -9.44 1.59
N HIS A 221 3.26 -10.40 1.13
CA HIS A 221 3.71 -11.51 0.29
C HIS A 221 3.39 -11.17 -1.16
N LYS A 222 4.44 -10.94 -1.97
CA LYS A 222 4.29 -10.59 -3.38
C LYS A 222 4.26 -11.83 -4.25
N ARG A 223 3.15 -12.04 -4.95
CA ARG A 223 2.97 -13.18 -5.83
C ARG A 223 3.71 -12.97 -7.16
N LEU A 224 4.42 -13.99 -7.58
CA LEU A 224 5.06 -14.08 -8.90
C LEU A 224 4.32 -15.14 -9.71
N HIS A 225 3.76 -14.77 -10.85
CA HIS A 225 3.01 -15.66 -11.73
C HIS A 225 3.22 -15.32 -13.21
N GLY A 226 2.86 -16.23 -14.12
CA GLY A 226 3.14 -16.10 -15.56
C GLY A 226 2.50 -14.86 -16.22
N ASN A 227 1.36 -14.39 -15.69
CA ASN A 227 0.65 -13.21 -16.18
C ASN A 227 0.99 -11.93 -15.41
N SER A 228 2.02 -11.97 -14.55
CA SER A 228 2.45 -10.81 -13.76
C SER A 228 2.78 -9.63 -14.68
N THR A 229 2.11 -8.50 -14.46
CA THR A 229 2.32 -7.31 -15.31
C THR A 229 3.69 -6.69 -15.11
N THR A 230 4.33 -6.93 -13.98
CA THR A 230 5.63 -6.35 -13.65
C THR A 230 6.80 -7.12 -14.27
N TYR A 231 6.66 -8.44 -14.45
CA TYR A 231 7.76 -9.32 -14.82
C TYR A 231 7.49 -10.03 -16.15
N SER A 232 7.94 -9.43 -17.24
CA SER A 232 8.08 -10.07 -18.55
C SER A 232 9.32 -9.52 -19.24
N ALA A 233 9.89 -10.23 -20.21
CA ALA A 233 11.08 -9.78 -20.93
C ALA A 233 10.89 -8.39 -21.57
N ALA A 234 9.73 -8.13 -22.18
CA ALA A 234 9.40 -6.83 -22.76
C ALA A 234 9.30 -5.73 -21.68
N ARG A 235 8.79 -6.05 -20.51
CA ARG A 235 8.62 -5.10 -19.40
C ARG A 235 9.89 -4.86 -18.61
N ALA A 236 10.79 -5.85 -18.53
CA ALA A 236 12.11 -5.64 -17.95
C ALA A 236 12.89 -4.52 -18.67
N GLN A 237 12.73 -4.41 -19.99
CA GLN A 237 13.32 -3.31 -20.76
C GLN A 237 12.61 -1.97 -20.46
N GLN A 238 11.28 -1.97 -20.40
CA GLN A 238 10.51 -0.76 -20.03
C GLN A 238 10.86 -0.28 -18.63
N TRP A 239 11.03 -1.19 -17.68
CA TRP A 239 11.45 -0.85 -16.32
C TRP A 239 12.84 -0.20 -16.27
N ARG A 240 13.82 -0.73 -17.04
CA ARG A 240 15.15 -0.10 -17.16
C ARG A 240 15.06 1.33 -17.68
N VAL A 241 14.24 1.55 -18.71
CA VAL A 241 14.02 2.89 -19.27
C VAL A 241 13.36 3.80 -18.22
N ALA A 242 12.36 3.29 -17.47
CA ALA A 242 11.71 4.03 -16.41
C ALA A 242 12.72 4.46 -15.33
N VAL A 243 13.56 3.54 -14.84
CA VAL A 243 14.60 3.86 -13.84
C VAL A 243 15.57 4.92 -14.34
N LEU A 244 16.06 4.82 -15.58
CA LEU A 244 16.93 5.84 -16.18
C LEU A 244 16.24 7.21 -16.26
N ARG A 245 14.94 7.22 -16.60
CA ARG A 245 14.13 8.45 -16.62
C ARG A 245 13.99 9.04 -15.22
N VAL A 246 13.73 8.22 -14.21
CA VAL A 246 13.67 8.67 -12.80
C VAL A 246 14.99 9.30 -12.37
N VAL A 247 16.13 8.65 -12.67
CA VAL A 247 17.46 9.18 -12.35
C VAL A 247 17.69 10.54 -13.04
N LYS A 248 17.38 10.64 -14.33
CA LYS A 248 17.51 11.89 -15.09
C LYS A 248 16.67 13.01 -14.46
N GLN A 249 15.39 12.76 -14.24
CA GLN A 249 14.48 13.75 -13.65
C GLN A 249 14.91 14.17 -12.23
N THR A 250 15.41 13.22 -11.42
CA THR A 250 15.94 13.54 -10.09
C THR A 250 17.15 14.47 -10.17
N LEU A 251 18.08 14.22 -11.10
CA LEU A 251 19.24 15.08 -11.29
C LEU A 251 18.85 16.48 -11.79
N GLU A 252 17.87 16.57 -12.69
CA GLU A 252 17.35 17.85 -13.18
C GLU A 252 16.68 18.65 -12.05
N ARG A 253 15.83 18.02 -11.23
CA ARG A 253 15.20 18.67 -10.06
C ARG A 253 16.23 19.21 -9.07
N ARG A 254 17.30 18.47 -8.79
CA ARG A 254 18.34 18.90 -7.84
C ARG A 254 19.16 20.08 -8.35
N ARG A 255 19.45 20.15 -9.67
CA ARG A 255 20.14 21.28 -10.29
C ARG A 255 19.34 22.58 -10.25
N THR A 256 18.01 22.52 -10.18
CA THR A 256 17.13 23.70 -10.08
C THR A 256 16.96 24.20 -8.64
N LEU A 257 17.43 23.47 -7.66
CA LEU A 257 17.37 23.83 -6.23
C LEU A 257 18.71 24.39 -5.71
N GLU A 258 19.79 24.27 -6.50
CA GLU A 258 21.09 24.91 -6.28
C GLU A 258 21.15 26.29 -6.98
#